data_61c521bda466e1437a2068ed13673fb1
#
_entry.id   61c521bda466e1437a2068ed13673fb1
#
_cell.length_a   1.000
_cell.length_b   1.000
_cell.length_c   1.000
_cell.angle_alpha   90.00
_cell.angle_beta   90.00
_cell.angle_gamma   90.00
#
_symmetry.space_group_name_H-M   'P 1'
#
loop_
_entity.id
_entity.type
_entity.pdbx_description
1 polymer ?
#
loop_
_entity_poly.entity_id
_entity_poly.type
_entity_poly.pdbx_seq_one_letter_code
_entity_poly.pdbx_strand_id
1 'polypeptide(L)'
;MAVVYTKRGQFMDAYESLQEVVKRYPDYPKFNQIIGEEYNVASIIQGGATPYLWGWFPWFTNYSDAIKIYEGVVKNAPYSDYAPIALMNISLIAEDEDNPEVAFDALDRLINNYPKSMFAPDAYMQMAKVYKGMVEGPEYDHAPTRNAIIFYQDYLILFPK
;
A
#
# COMPACT_ATOMS: atom_id res chain seq x y z
N MET A 1 -5.81 -19.39 -14.08
CA MET A 1 -4.83 -18.62 -14.90
C MET A 1 -3.92 -17.76 -14.03
N ALA A 2 -4.43 -16.87 -13.17
CA ALA A 2 -3.60 -15.99 -12.33
C ALA A 2 -2.49 -16.73 -11.56
N VAL A 3 -2.80 -17.82 -10.85
CA VAL A 3 -1.80 -18.64 -10.11
C VAL A 3 -0.66 -19.14 -11.00
N VAL A 4 -0.92 -19.45 -12.27
CA VAL A 4 0.13 -19.90 -13.21
C VAL A 4 1.03 -18.73 -13.58
N TYR A 5 0.44 -17.55 -13.83
CA TYR A 5 1.19 -16.33 -14.10
C TYR A 5 2.07 -15.91 -12.92
N THR A 6 1.53 -15.94 -11.70
CA THR A 6 2.29 -15.63 -10.48
C THR A 6 3.51 -16.55 -10.33
N LYS A 7 3.34 -17.88 -10.52
CA LYS A 7 4.43 -18.86 -10.47
C LYS A 7 5.49 -18.67 -11.55
N ARG A 8 5.13 -18.02 -12.67
CA ARG A 8 6.05 -17.69 -13.76
C ARG A 8 6.72 -16.32 -13.60
N GLY A 9 6.43 -15.58 -12.52
CA GLY A 9 6.92 -14.23 -12.33
C GLY A 9 6.23 -13.17 -13.24
N GLN A 10 5.11 -13.54 -13.87
CA GLN A 10 4.31 -12.67 -14.75
C GLN A 10 3.23 -11.98 -13.90
N PHE A 11 3.67 -11.10 -12.99
CA PHE A 11 2.81 -10.54 -11.93
C PHE A 11 1.70 -9.65 -12.48
N MET A 12 1.98 -8.84 -13.49
CA MET A 12 0.96 -7.98 -14.10
C MET A 12 -0.08 -8.78 -14.90
N ASP A 13 0.33 -9.85 -15.60
CA ASP A 13 -0.61 -10.77 -16.29
C ASP A 13 -1.51 -11.49 -15.27
N ALA A 14 -0.94 -11.86 -14.10
CA ALA A 14 -1.71 -12.42 -12.99
C ALA A 14 -2.77 -11.44 -12.50
N TYR A 15 -2.37 -10.20 -12.22
CA TYR A 15 -3.27 -9.14 -11.78
C TYR A 15 -4.38 -8.84 -12.81
N GLU A 16 -4.03 -8.70 -14.08
CA GLU A 16 -5.01 -8.46 -15.16
C GLU A 16 -6.05 -9.59 -15.25
N SER A 17 -5.60 -10.84 -15.10
CA SER A 17 -6.51 -11.99 -15.06
C SER A 17 -7.47 -11.96 -13.86
N LEU A 18 -7.02 -11.47 -12.69
CA LEU A 18 -7.87 -11.29 -11.50
C LEU A 18 -8.85 -10.12 -11.71
N GLN A 19 -8.35 -8.99 -12.23
CA GLN A 19 -9.18 -7.82 -12.56
C GLN A 19 -10.30 -8.14 -13.55
N GLU A 20 -10.08 -9.01 -14.50
CA GLU A 20 -11.12 -9.45 -15.42
C GLU A 20 -12.25 -10.18 -14.68
N VAL A 21 -11.93 -11.00 -13.69
CA VAL A 21 -12.93 -11.68 -12.85
C VAL A 21 -13.68 -10.67 -11.97
N VAL A 22 -12.97 -9.75 -11.33
CA VAL A 22 -13.58 -8.68 -10.50
C VAL A 22 -14.58 -7.86 -11.29
N LYS A 23 -14.23 -7.47 -12.52
CA LYS A 23 -15.10 -6.65 -13.38
C LYS A 23 -16.31 -7.42 -13.93
N ARG A 24 -16.14 -8.69 -14.30
CA ARG A 24 -17.20 -9.48 -14.92
C ARG A 24 -18.13 -10.13 -13.89
N TYR A 25 -17.64 -10.42 -12.70
CA TYR A 25 -18.37 -11.19 -11.69
C TYR A 25 -18.26 -10.54 -10.30
N PRO A 26 -18.81 -9.32 -10.09
CA PRO A 26 -18.71 -8.62 -8.81
C PRO A 26 -19.41 -9.36 -7.67
N ASP A 27 -20.45 -10.16 -7.98
CA ASP A 27 -21.20 -10.95 -7.01
C ASP A 27 -20.66 -12.39 -6.84
N TYR A 28 -19.42 -12.63 -7.27
CA TYR A 28 -18.84 -13.97 -7.15
C TYR A 28 -18.70 -14.39 -5.68
N PRO A 29 -19.18 -15.58 -5.28
CA PRO A 29 -19.21 -15.99 -3.87
C PRO A 29 -17.84 -15.99 -3.17
N LYS A 30 -16.76 -16.08 -3.94
CA LYS A 30 -15.37 -16.04 -3.44
C LYS A 30 -14.66 -14.74 -3.79
N PHE A 31 -15.40 -13.63 -3.91
CA PHE A 31 -14.85 -12.34 -4.27
C PHE A 31 -13.69 -11.93 -3.35
N ASN A 32 -13.85 -12.07 -2.02
CA ASN A 32 -12.77 -11.78 -1.06
C ASN A 32 -11.53 -12.65 -1.25
N GLN A 33 -11.69 -13.88 -1.76
CA GLN A 33 -10.52 -14.70 -2.09
C GLN A 33 -9.76 -14.14 -3.30
N ILE A 34 -10.48 -13.59 -4.30
CA ILE A 34 -9.84 -12.94 -5.45
C ILE A 34 -9.08 -11.70 -5.01
N ILE A 35 -9.67 -10.87 -4.14
CA ILE A 35 -9.00 -9.69 -3.57
C ILE A 35 -7.75 -10.10 -2.77
N GLY A 36 -7.83 -11.19 -2.00
CA GLY A 36 -6.68 -11.75 -1.30
C GLY A 36 -5.56 -12.20 -2.25
N GLU A 37 -5.90 -12.75 -3.42
CA GLU A 37 -4.92 -13.11 -4.45
C GLU A 37 -4.30 -11.86 -5.11
N GLU A 38 -5.07 -10.80 -5.37
CA GLU A 38 -4.53 -9.51 -5.85
C GLU A 38 -3.53 -8.94 -4.83
N TYR A 39 -3.92 -8.89 -3.56
CA TYR A 39 -3.04 -8.46 -2.48
C TYR A 39 -1.75 -9.31 -2.42
N ASN A 40 -1.87 -10.63 -2.53
CA ASN A 40 -0.74 -11.55 -2.52
C ASN A 40 0.24 -11.29 -3.68
N VAL A 41 -0.26 -11.03 -4.89
CA VAL A 41 0.59 -10.67 -6.03
C VAL A 41 1.39 -9.38 -5.74
N ALA A 42 0.75 -8.34 -5.18
CA ALA A 42 1.42 -7.12 -4.80
C ALA A 42 2.50 -7.35 -3.72
N SER A 43 2.19 -8.17 -2.72
CA SER A 43 3.09 -8.47 -1.61
C SER A 43 4.33 -9.27 -2.07
N ILE A 44 4.19 -10.13 -3.07
CA ILE A 44 5.31 -10.85 -3.68
C ILE A 44 6.27 -9.87 -4.39
N ILE A 45 5.73 -8.88 -5.12
CA ILE A 45 6.54 -7.83 -5.77
C ILE A 45 7.23 -6.98 -4.70
N GLN A 46 6.50 -6.54 -3.67
CA GLN A 46 7.05 -5.78 -2.54
C GLN A 46 8.18 -6.52 -1.83
N GLY A 47 8.06 -7.85 -1.69
CA GLY A 47 9.09 -8.72 -1.13
C GLY A 47 10.35 -8.88 -2.00
N GLY A 48 10.45 -8.14 -3.11
CA GLY A 48 11.62 -8.14 -3.98
C GLY A 48 11.65 -9.28 -4.99
N ALA A 49 10.52 -9.96 -5.23
CA ALA A 49 10.46 -10.95 -6.29
C ALA A 49 10.65 -10.29 -7.65
N THR A 50 11.70 -10.67 -8.36
CA THR A 50 12.00 -10.18 -9.69
C THR A 50 11.32 -11.02 -10.76
N PRO A 51 10.64 -10.43 -11.73
CA PRO A 51 10.19 -11.17 -12.91
C PRO A 51 11.40 -11.67 -13.69
N TYR A 52 11.33 -12.91 -14.17
CA TYR A 52 12.37 -13.48 -15.03
C TYR A 52 12.10 -13.15 -16.50
N LEU A 53 12.96 -12.32 -17.10
CA LEU A 53 12.96 -12.12 -18.54
C LEU A 53 13.58 -13.36 -19.21
N TRP A 54 12.85 -13.99 -20.14
CA TRP A 54 13.24 -15.24 -20.82
C TRP A 54 13.51 -16.43 -19.89
N GLY A 55 12.97 -16.40 -18.64
CA GLY A 55 13.02 -17.51 -17.71
C GLY A 55 14.36 -17.73 -16.99
N TRP A 56 15.38 -16.90 -17.21
CA TRP A 56 16.70 -17.06 -16.57
C TRP A 56 17.41 -15.74 -16.21
N PHE A 57 16.98 -14.59 -16.78
CA PHE A 57 17.58 -13.28 -16.47
C PHE A 57 16.70 -12.50 -15.48
N PRO A 58 17.15 -12.23 -14.23
CA PRO A 58 16.36 -11.45 -13.29
C PRO A 58 16.24 -10.01 -13.82
N TRP A 59 15.00 -9.53 -13.94
CA TRP A 59 14.70 -8.15 -14.30
C TRP A 59 14.57 -7.30 -13.02
N PHE A 60 14.66 -5.98 -13.17
CA PHE A 60 14.52 -5.09 -12.03
C PHE A 60 13.12 -5.20 -11.42
N THR A 61 13.03 -5.20 -10.07
CA THR A 61 11.77 -5.10 -9.35
C THR A 61 11.21 -3.69 -9.58
N ASN A 62 9.99 -3.62 -10.06
CA ASN A 62 9.29 -2.35 -10.23
C ASN A 62 8.25 -2.20 -9.13
N TYR A 63 8.58 -1.50 -8.06
CA TYR A 63 7.67 -1.27 -6.94
C TYR A 63 6.42 -0.48 -7.33
N SER A 64 6.45 0.28 -8.44
CA SER A 64 5.25 0.94 -8.96
C SER A 64 4.15 -0.05 -9.36
N ASP A 65 4.52 -1.26 -9.79
CA ASP A 65 3.55 -2.33 -10.08
C ASP A 65 2.87 -2.82 -8.79
N ALA A 66 3.61 -2.95 -7.68
CA ALA A 66 3.04 -3.30 -6.38
C ALA A 66 2.05 -2.22 -5.90
N ILE A 67 2.45 -0.94 -5.98
CA ILE A 67 1.56 0.18 -5.63
C ILE A 67 0.28 0.13 -6.48
N LYS A 68 0.39 -0.06 -7.79
CA LYS A 68 -0.76 -0.15 -8.70
C LYS A 68 -1.72 -1.27 -8.32
N ILE A 69 -1.20 -2.43 -7.93
CA ILE A 69 -2.03 -3.57 -7.53
C ILE A 69 -2.68 -3.30 -6.17
N TYR A 70 -1.96 -2.76 -5.19
CA TYR A 70 -2.53 -2.37 -3.90
C TYR A 70 -3.63 -1.32 -4.05
N GLU A 71 -3.45 -0.32 -4.93
CA GLU A 71 -4.51 0.64 -5.28
C GLU A 71 -5.73 -0.07 -5.89
N GLY A 72 -5.51 -1.07 -6.71
CA GLY A 72 -6.56 -1.92 -7.23
C GLY A 72 -7.35 -2.63 -6.12
N VAL A 73 -6.66 -3.19 -5.12
CA VAL A 73 -7.28 -3.82 -3.94
C VAL A 73 -8.16 -2.83 -3.19
N VAL A 74 -7.63 -1.63 -2.89
CA VAL A 74 -8.39 -0.57 -2.19
C VAL A 74 -9.63 -0.15 -2.98
N LYS A 75 -9.49 0.00 -4.29
CA LYS A 75 -10.58 0.41 -5.19
C LYS A 75 -11.66 -0.65 -5.33
N ASN A 76 -11.26 -1.92 -5.49
CA ASN A 76 -12.17 -3.03 -5.76
C ASN A 76 -12.92 -3.49 -4.51
N ALA A 77 -12.27 -3.39 -3.34
CA ALA A 77 -12.81 -3.89 -2.07
C ALA A 77 -12.54 -2.92 -0.90
N PRO A 78 -13.09 -1.68 -0.95
CA PRO A 78 -12.79 -0.66 0.06
C PRO A 78 -13.26 -1.03 1.48
N TYR A 79 -14.18 -1.98 1.60
CA TYR A 79 -14.70 -2.43 2.90
C TYR A 79 -14.08 -3.75 3.37
N SER A 80 -13.07 -4.27 2.67
CA SER A 80 -12.36 -5.48 3.07
C SER A 80 -11.25 -5.18 4.08
N ASP A 81 -10.83 -6.21 4.82
CA ASP A 81 -9.66 -6.12 5.70
C ASP A 81 -8.35 -5.88 4.93
N TYR A 82 -8.34 -6.13 3.62
CA TYR A 82 -7.18 -5.91 2.75
C TYR A 82 -6.95 -4.43 2.44
N ALA A 83 -7.98 -3.58 2.41
CA ALA A 83 -7.85 -2.19 2.02
C ALA A 83 -6.93 -1.38 2.96
N PRO A 84 -7.11 -1.40 4.30
CA PRO A 84 -6.22 -0.64 5.18
C PRO A 84 -4.77 -1.18 5.17
N ILE A 85 -4.56 -2.48 5.07
CA ILE A 85 -3.22 -3.04 4.98
C ILE A 85 -2.55 -2.73 3.63
N ALA A 86 -3.32 -2.67 2.54
CA ALA A 86 -2.81 -2.25 1.24
C ALA A 86 -2.35 -0.79 1.27
N LEU A 87 -3.11 0.12 1.88
CA LEU A 87 -2.71 1.52 2.07
C LEU A 87 -1.44 1.65 2.92
N MET A 88 -1.31 0.86 4.00
CA MET A 88 -0.08 0.82 4.79
C MET A 88 1.12 0.37 3.94
N ASN A 89 0.96 -0.67 3.12
CA ASN A 89 2.03 -1.16 2.26
C ASN A 89 2.41 -0.14 1.16
N ILE A 90 1.45 0.60 0.60
CA ILE A 90 1.73 1.71 -0.31
C ILE A 90 2.62 2.75 0.37
N SER A 91 2.29 3.15 1.61
CA SER A 91 3.09 4.14 2.33
C SER A 91 4.51 3.66 2.60
N LEU A 92 4.69 2.38 2.96
CA LEU A 92 6.01 1.80 3.22
C LEU A 92 6.86 1.76 1.94
N ILE A 93 6.27 1.34 0.81
CA ILE A 93 6.97 1.36 -0.49
C ILE A 93 7.35 2.80 -0.86
N ALA A 94 6.44 3.74 -0.66
CA ALA A 94 6.67 5.13 -1.00
C ALA A 94 7.77 5.77 -0.12
N GLU A 95 7.88 5.39 1.15
CA GLU A 95 9.00 5.80 2.02
C GLU A 95 10.33 5.23 1.50
N ASP A 96 10.37 3.95 1.13
CA ASP A 96 11.59 3.31 0.60
C ASP A 96 12.03 3.91 -0.74
N GLU A 97 11.09 4.42 -1.54
CA GLU A 97 11.32 5.10 -2.82
C GLU A 97 11.54 6.62 -2.68
N ASP A 98 11.63 7.14 -1.44
CA ASP A 98 11.77 8.57 -1.13
C ASP A 98 10.68 9.44 -1.79
N ASN A 99 9.44 8.94 -1.77
CA ASN A 99 8.27 9.61 -2.32
C ASN A 99 7.26 9.98 -1.22
N PRO A 100 7.50 11.08 -0.48
CA PRO A 100 6.68 11.46 0.65
C PRO A 100 5.24 11.83 0.27
N GLU A 101 4.98 12.26 -0.96
CA GLU A 101 3.64 12.63 -1.41
C GLU A 101 2.74 11.40 -1.50
N VAL A 102 3.23 10.31 -2.08
CA VAL A 102 2.48 9.04 -2.17
C VAL A 102 2.31 8.42 -0.78
N ALA A 103 3.35 8.47 0.06
CA ALA A 103 3.27 8.00 1.44
C ALA A 103 2.19 8.76 2.23
N PHE A 104 2.18 10.10 2.11
CA PHE A 104 1.18 10.96 2.74
C PHE A 104 -0.26 10.61 2.29
N ASP A 105 -0.52 10.52 0.97
CA ASP A 105 -1.85 10.20 0.45
C ASP A 105 -2.36 8.87 0.99
N ALA A 106 -1.53 7.85 0.96
CA ALA A 106 -1.91 6.52 1.44
C ALA A 106 -2.23 6.51 2.94
N LEU A 107 -1.41 7.18 3.76
CA LEU A 107 -1.62 7.28 5.20
C LEU A 107 -2.85 8.13 5.55
N ASP A 108 -3.07 9.25 4.86
CA ASP A 108 -4.24 10.11 5.05
C ASP A 108 -5.53 9.33 4.78
N ARG A 109 -5.58 8.60 3.66
CA ARG A 109 -6.71 7.73 3.32
C ARG A 109 -6.92 6.61 4.35
N LEU A 110 -5.85 6.03 4.90
CA LEU A 110 -5.95 5.02 5.94
C LEU A 110 -6.54 5.60 7.22
N ILE A 111 -6.01 6.71 7.70
CA ILE A 111 -6.46 7.38 8.94
C ILE A 111 -7.91 7.82 8.83
N ASN A 112 -8.31 8.43 7.70
CA ASN A 112 -9.63 9.00 7.54
C ASN A 112 -10.71 7.95 7.22
N ASN A 113 -10.40 6.96 6.40
CA ASN A 113 -11.39 5.97 5.96
C ASN A 113 -11.43 4.73 6.86
N TYR A 114 -10.34 4.41 7.57
CA TYR A 114 -10.22 3.20 8.39
C TYR A 114 -9.74 3.48 9.83
N PRO A 115 -10.33 4.45 10.56
CA PRO A 115 -9.84 4.88 11.88
C PRO A 115 -9.92 3.78 12.95
N LYS A 116 -10.71 2.73 12.71
CA LYS A 116 -10.84 1.57 13.60
C LYS A 116 -10.00 0.37 13.18
N SER A 117 -9.21 0.52 12.13
CA SER A 117 -8.29 -0.53 11.68
C SER A 117 -7.19 -0.75 12.72
N MET A 118 -6.71 -1.98 12.85
CA MET A 118 -5.54 -2.29 13.65
C MET A 118 -4.26 -1.57 13.15
N PHE A 119 -4.25 -1.08 11.91
CA PHE A 119 -3.14 -0.31 11.32
C PHE A 119 -3.23 1.20 11.58
N ALA A 120 -4.35 1.70 12.11
CA ALA A 120 -4.52 3.13 12.38
C ALA A 120 -3.43 3.69 13.32
N PRO A 121 -3.07 3.03 14.44
CA PRO A 121 -1.98 3.51 15.30
C PRO A 121 -0.65 3.66 14.55
N ASP A 122 -0.30 2.66 13.75
CA ASP A 122 0.94 2.69 12.97
C ASP A 122 0.90 3.78 11.88
N ALA A 123 -0.27 4.02 11.28
CA ALA A 123 -0.45 5.08 10.29
C ALA A 123 -0.23 6.48 10.89
N TYR A 124 -0.71 6.77 12.10
CA TYR A 124 -0.41 8.03 12.80
C TYR A 124 1.09 8.21 13.04
N MET A 125 1.76 7.15 13.47
CA MET A 125 3.21 7.18 13.69
C MET A 125 3.99 7.38 12.40
N GLN A 126 3.59 6.72 11.32
CA GLN A 126 4.23 6.88 10.01
C GLN A 126 3.98 8.28 9.44
N MET A 127 2.75 8.82 9.55
CA MET A 127 2.44 10.18 9.13
C MET A 127 3.34 11.21 9.84
N ALA A 128 3.54 11.05 11.14
CA ALA A 128 4.46 11.92 11.90
C ALA A 128 5.91 11.82 11.38
N LYS A 129 6.36 10.63 10.98
CA LYS A 129 7.71 10.44 10.37
C LYS A 129 7.80 11.08 8.98
N VAL A 130 6.76 10.96 8.14
CA VAL A 130 6.73 11.60 6.82
C VAL A 130 6.87 13.12 6.98
N TYR A 131 6.10 13.73 7.87
CA TYR A 131 6.25 15.18 8.16
C TYR A 131 7.61 15.54 8.72
N LYS A 132 8.19 14.69 9.59
CA LYS A 132 9.54 14.89 10.11
C LYS A 132 10.58 14.87 9.00
N GLY A 133 10.44 13.98 8.01
CA GLY A 133 11.34 13.91 6.84
C GLY A 133 11.26 15.13 5.95
N MET A 134 10.12 15.85 5.94
CA MET A 134 9.94 17.09 5.16
C MET A 134 10.57 18.34 5.81
N VAL A 135 11.17 18.22 6.99
CA VAL A 135 11.82 19.35 7.68
C VAL A 135 13.18 19.63 7.05
N GLU A 136 13.30 20.73 6.32
CA GLU A 136 14.52 21.10 5.59
C GLU A 136 15.52 21.94 6.41
N GLY A 137 15.12 22.51 7.55
CA GLY A 137 16.00 23.27 8.42
C GLY A 137 15.30 24.44 9.15
N PRO A 138 16.01 25.14 10.08
CA PRO A 138 15.39 26.14 10.96
C PRO A 138 14.99 27.43 10.26
N GLU A 139 15.44 27.68 9.04
CA GLU A 139 15.11 28.89 8.27
C GLU A 139 13.95 28.67 7.28
N TYR A 140 13.42 27.45 7.20
CA TYR A 140 12.34 27.07 6.30
C TYR A 140 10.97 26.98 7.02
N ASP A 141 9.96 26.54 6.29
CA ASP A 141 8.60 26.44 6.80
C ASP A 141 8.53 25.50 8.03
N HIS A 142 7.95 26.02 9.11
CA HIS A 142 7.74 25.26 10.35
C HIS A 142 6.46 24.40 10.32
N ALA A 143 5.69 24.42 9.22
CA ALA A 143 4.45 23.65 9.12
C ALA A 143 4.69 22.12 9.20
N PRO A 144 5.70 21.53 8.53
CA PRO A 144 5.99 20.11 8.69
C PRO A 144 6.33 19.72 10.12
N THR A 145 7.14 20.52 10.82
CA THR A 145 7.49 20.28 12.24
C THR A 145 6.23 20.31 13.13
N ARG A 146 5.36 21.28 12.92
CA ARG A 146 4.11 21.40 13.68
C ARG A 146 3.19 20.23 13.42
N ASN A 147 3.03 19.82 12.17
CA ASN A 147 2.20 18.69 11.79
C ASN A 147 2.73 17.38 12.37
N ALA A 148 4.05 17.14 12.31
CA ALA A 148 4.65 15.98 12.97
C ALA A 148 4.31 15.91 14.46
N ILE A 149 4.40 17.04 15.18
CA ILE A 149 4.06 17.12 16.60
C ILE A 149 2.58 16.80 16.83
N ILE A 150 1.68 17.34 16.00
CA ILE A 150 0.24 17.07 16.09
C ILE A 150 -0.04 15.58 15.94
N PHE A 151 0.51 14.92 14.92
CA PHE A 151 0.28 13.48 14.71
C PHE A 151 0.84 12.62 15.84
N TYR A 152 1.99 12.97 16.44
CA TYR A 152 2.49 12.30 17.64
C TYR A 152 1.57 12.52 18.85
N GLN A 153 1.03 13.71 19.03
CA GLN A 153 0.09 14.01 20.13
C GLN A 153 -1.23 13.26 19.94
N ASP A 154 -1.78 13.27 18.74
CA ASP A 154 -3.01 12.55 18.41
C ASP A 154 -2.83 11.04 18.63
N TYR A 155 -1.69 10.47 18.24
CA TYR A 155 -1.37 9.08 18.56
C TYR A 155 -1.45 8.78 20.05
N LEU A 156 -0.86 9.62 20.90
CA LEU A 156 -0.87 9.43 22.35
C LEU A 156 -2.26 9.57 22.97
N ILE A 157 -3.12 10.41 22.36
CA ILE A 157 -4.50 10.65 22.84
C ILE A 157 -5.43 9.53 22.38
N LEU A 158 -5.33 9.11 21.13
CA LEU A 158 -6.26 8.16 20.50
C LEU A 158 -5.94 6.71 20.87
N PHE A 159 -4.65 6.40 21.14
CA PHE A 159 -4.16 5.05 21.39
C PHE A 159 -3.39 4.97 22.71
N PRO A 160 -4.03 5.27 23.87
CA PRO A 160 -3.38 5.15 25.18
C PRO A 160 -3.04 3.69 25.47
N LYS A 161 -1.86 3.45 26.09
CA LYS A 161 -1.43 2.10 26.50
C LYS A 161 -2.29 1.57 27.63
#